data_5ec16e8b231e1f5daec9fd3e005635b7
#
_entry.id   5ec16e8b231e1f5daec9fd3e005635b7
#
_cell.length_a   1.000
_cell.length_b   1.000
_cell.length_c   1.000
_cell.angle_alpha   90.00
_cell.angle_beta   90.00
_cell.angle_gamma   90.00
#
_symmetry.space_group_name_H-M   'P 1'
#
loop_
_entity.id
_entity.type
_entity.pdbx_description
1 polymer ?
#
loop_
_entity_poly.entity_id
_entity_poly.type
_entity_poly.pdbx_seq_one_letter_code
_entity_poly.pdbx_strand_id
1 'polypeptide(L)'
;ELEFRAWLQEDPKQIIEIPKKLNSNYELINSEKELDKIIKLASKSKVIAIDTETTGLDYMDAELVGVSLSYEAGKAFYIPFGHEKQEIPQLKEKIVMSKLKPFLEKAKNKIIGQNIKFDRNILTRYGINIDSIKNDTMMMSYVLDASATRHNLDALSSYYLNYKTSTFEDVAGKGVKQVTFDKVPLELATDYAAEDADITLRLYETLEPKLNDIKPLKKLIEEIEIPLIEVLSDMEQNGTQLNSKILASQSKDLESRIKKLEKSAYKIAGEEFNLGSTKQLREIFFEKLNYRVIKKTPGGQPSTDEKVLQELAEEYELPKVLLEHRTLSKLKSTYTDKLPGQISTNTGKVHTSFHQAVTTTGRLSSSDPNLQNIPIRTE
;
A
#
# COMPACT_ATOMS: atom_id res chain seq x y z
N GLU A 1 27.32 -18.76 -3.63
CA GLU A 1 26.42 -18.47 -4.77
C GLU A 1 25.33 -19.52 -4.75
N LEU A 2 24.12 -19.14 -4.31
CA LEU A 2 22.95 -19.99 -4.42
C LEU A 2 22.50 -19.90 -5.88
N GLU A 3 22.70 -20.99 -6.63
CA GLU A 3 22.31 -21.10 -8.03
C GLU A 3 20.79 -21.24 -8.18
N PHE A 4 20.05 -20.17 -7.99
CA PHE A 4 18.61 -20.14 -8.28
C PHE A 4 18.25 -20.38 -9.75
N ARG A 5 19.23 -20.40 -10.65
CA ARG A 5 19.02 -20.73 -12.06
C ARG A 5 18.63 -22.19 -12.32
N ALA A 6 19.02 -23.13 -11.46
CA ALA A 6 18.66 -24.54 -11.59
C ALA A 6 17.16 -24.78 -11.30
N TRP A 7 16.54 -23.99 -10.45
CA TRP A 7 15.11 -24.13 -10.10
C TRP A 7 14.17 -23.59 -11.20
N LEU A 8 14.67 -22.74 -12.09
CA LEU A 8 13.90 -22.22 -13.22
C LEU A 8 13.91 -23.18 -14.43
N GLN A 9 14.65 -24.30 -14.37
CA GLN A 9 14.74 -25.28 -15.46
C GLN A 9 13.93 -26.57 -15.24
N GLU A 10 13.30 -26.76 -14.09
CA GLU A 10 12.60 -28.02 -13.76
C GLU A 10 11.09 -28.02 -13.92
N ASP A 11 10.46 -26.96 -14.45
CA ASP A 11 9.04 -27.08 -14.82
C ASP A 11 8.69 -26.51 -16.18
N PRO A 12 9.01 -27.25 -17.29
CA PRO A 12 8.57 -26.87 -18.64
C PRO A 12 7.10 -27.22 -18.91
N LYS A 13 6.32 -27.52 -17.87
CA LYS A 13 4.89 -27.81 -17.97
C LYS A 13 4.07 -26.97 -16.97
N GLN A 14 4.34 -25.70 -16.84
CA GLN A 14 3.19 -24.82 -16.60
C GLN A 14 2.37 -24.87 -17.89
N ILE A 15 1.41 -25.79 -17.89
CA ILE A 15 0.28 -25.73 -18.81
C ILE A 15 -0.22 -24.29 -18.64
N ILE A 16 -0.10 -23.47 -19.68
CA ILE A 16 -0.83 -22.21 -19.78
C ILE A 16 -2.29 -22.65 -19.83
N GLU A 17 -2.87 -22.92 -18.66
CA GLU A 17 -4.30 -23.13 -18.56
C GLU A 17 -4.94 -21.84 -19.06
N ILE A 18 -5.76 -21.96 -20.09
CA ILE A 18 -6.53 -20.84 -20.62
C ILE A 18 -7.29 -20.25 -19.42
N PRO A 19 -7.18 -18.93 -19.14
CA PRO A 19 -7.87 -18.32 -18.01
C PRO A 19 -9.32 -18.74 -17.99
N LYS A 20 -9.77 -19.25 -16.86
CA LYS A 20 -11.12 -19.81 -16.72
C LYS A 20 -12.11 -18.65 -16.89
N LYS A 21 -12.99 -18.72 -17.86
CA LYS A 21 -14.08 -17.76 -17.98
C LYS A 21 -15.04 -18.00 -16.82
N LEU A 22 -15.07 -17.08 -15.86
CA LEU A 22 -16.02 -17.13 -14.75
C LEU A 22 -17.42 -16.72 -15.26
N ASN A 23 -18.44 -17.48 -14.87
CA ASN A 23 -19.80 -17.01 -15.06
C ASN A 23 -20.07 -15.90 -14.03
N SER A 24 -20.38 -14.71 -14.51
CA SER A 24 -20.64 -13.54 -13.67
C SER A 24 -21.86 -12.79 -14.18
N ASN A 25 -22.63 -12.27 -13.24
CA ASN A 25 -23.71 -11.34 -13.46
C ASN A 25 -23.46 -10.12 -12.56
N TYR A 26 -23.02 -9.02 -13.17
CA TYR A 26 -22.69 -7.79 -12.48
C TYR A 26 -23.78 -6.75 -12.78
N GLU A 27 -24.32 -6.16 -11.73
CA GLU A 27 -25.47 -5.25 -11.84
C GLU A 27 -25.13 -3.87 -11.27
N LEU A 28 -25.45 -2.84 -12.06
CA LEU A 28 -25.44 -1.46 -11.61
C LEU A 28 -26.70 -1.17 -10.79
N ILE A 29 -26.54 -0.60 -9.59
CA ILE A 29 -27.66 -0.23 -8.73
C ILE A 29 -27.85 1.28 -8.75
N ASN A 30 -28.87 1.73 -9.43
CA ASN A 30 -29.17 3.15 -9.62
C ASN A 30 -30.56 3.58 -9.10
N SER A 31 -31.29 2.68 -8.45
CA SER A 31 -32.58 2.98 -7.82
C SER A 31 -32.65 2.54 -6.36
N GLU A 32 -33.39 3.27 -5.54
CA GLU A 32 -33.59 2.94 -4.13
C GLU A 32 -34.25 1.56 -3.94
N LYS A 33 -35.18 1.20 -4.82
CA LYS A 33 -35.86 -0.09 -4.78
C LYS A 33 -34.89 -1.27 -4.99
N GLU A 34 -33.95 -1.13 -5.91
CA GLU A 34 -32.92 -2.15 -6.16
C GLU A 34 -31.97 -2.22 -4.97
N LEU A 35 -31.53 -1.07 -4.44
CA LEU A 35 -30.66 -1.02 -3.25
C LEU A 35 -31.34 -1.70 -2.05
N ASP A 36 -32.61 -1.46 -1.79
CA ASP A 36 -33.36 -2.12 -0.71
C ASP A 36 -33.46 -3.63 -0.93
N LYS A 37 -33.66 -4.05 -2.19
CA LYS A 37 -33.73 -5.48 -2.56
C LYS A 37 -32.40 -6.18 -2.28
N ILE A 38 -31.26 -5.62 -2.73
CA ILE A 38 -29.95 -6.26 -2.52
C ILE A 38 -29.55 -6.27 -1.05
N ILE A 39 -29.77 -5.18 -0.30
CA ILE A 39 -29.54 -5.13 1.16
C ILE A 39 -30.34 -6.24 1.87
N LYS A 40 -31.61 -6.40 1.52
CA LYS A 40 -32.46 -7.46 2.10
C LYS A 40 -31.97 -8.87 1.79
N LEU A 41 -31.43 -9.10 0.59
CA LEU A 41 -30.86 -10.40 0.19
C LEU A 41 -29.51 -10.63 0.89
N ALA A 42 -28.60 -9.65 0.83
CA ALA A 42 -27.29 -9.72 1.46
C ALA A 42 -27.38 -9.91 3.00
N SER A 43 -28.39 -9.29 3.65
CA SER A 43 -28.58 -9.45 5.11
C SER A 43 -28.86 -10.90 5.53
N LYS A 44 -29.35 -11.75 4.64
CA LYS A 44 -29.62 -13.17 4.89
C LYS A 44 -28.39 -14.05 4.64
N SER A 45 -27.38 -13.53 3.95
CA SER A 45 -26.16 -14.29 3.66
C SER A 45 -25.31 -14.48 4.92
N LYS A 46 -24.49 -15.52 4.89
CA LYS A 46 -23.49 -15.81 5.93
C LYS A 46 -22.23 -14.94 5.78
N VAL A 47 -21.94 -14.52 4.55
CA VAL A 47 -20.76 -13.76 4.17
C VAL A 47 -21.16 -12.70 3.16
N ILE A 48 -20.56 -11.55 3.24
CA ILE A 48 -20.76 -10.40 2.35
C ILE A 48 -19.38 -9.82 2.05
N ALA A 49 -18.94 -9.93 0.81
CA ALA A 49 -17.77 -9.22 0.33
C ALA A 49 -18.17 -7.78 0.02
N ILE A 50 -17.36 -6.83 0.47
CA ILE A 50 -17.50 -5.42 0.13
C ILE A 50 -16.18 -4.89 -0.39
N ASP A 51 -16.28 -3.86 -1.22
CA ASP A 51 -15.15 -3.08 -1.70
C ASP A 51 -15.60 -1.63 -1.92
N THR A 52 -14.68 -0.67 -1.83
CA THR A 52 -14.96 0.76 -1.98
C THR A 52 -14.15 1.37 -3.11
N GLU A 53 -14.83 2.08 -4.00
CA GLU A 53 -14.20 2.84 -5.07
C GLU A 53 -14.04 4.30 -4.67
N THR A 54 -12.85 4.84 -4.88
CA THR A 54 -12.46 6.17 -4.40
C THR A 54 -11.72 6.97 -5.46
N THR A 55 -11.62 8.28 -5.24
CA THR A 55 -10.88 9.19 -6.14
C THR A 55 -9.36 9.05 -6.03
N GLY A 56 -8.84 8.30 -5.06
CA GLY A 56 -7.41 8.12 -4.83
C GLY A 56 -7.10 7.16 -3.71
N LEU A 57 -5.80 6.96 -3.43
CA LEU A 57 -5.31 5.99 -2.45
C LEU A 57 -5.06 6.59 -1.05
N ASP A 58 -5.11 7.91 -0.91
CA ASP A 58 -5.00 8.56 0.41
C ASP A 58 -6.36 8.48 1.11
N TYR A 59 -6.50 7.55 2.03
CA TYR A 59 -7.76 7.30 2.75
C TYR A 59 -8.24 8.48 3.60
N MET A 60 -7.38 9.48 3.87
CA MET A 60 -7.78 10.69 4.59
C MET A 60 -8.39 11.76 3.69
N ASP A 61 -8.02 11.80 2.42
CA ASP A 61 -8.42 12.84 1.48
C ASP A 61 -9.27 12.30 0.31
N ALA A 62 -9.11 11.02 -0.06
CA ALA A 62 -9.88 10.42 -1.15
C ALA A 62 -11.38 10.44 -0.89
N GLU A 63 -12.17 10.83 -1.88
CA GLU A 63 -13.63 10.82 -1.82
C GLU A 63 -14.17 9.46 -2.26
N LEU A 64 -15.24 9.02 -1.62
CA LEU A 64 -15.92 7.76 -1.93
C LEU A 64 -16.82 7.95 -3.16
N VAL A 65 -16.56 7.16 -4.19
CA VAL A 65 -17.25 7.23 -5.49
C VAL A 65 -18.40 6.21 -5.58
N GLY A 66 -18.21 5.04 -4.98
CA GLY A 66 -19.20 3.99 -4.94
C GLY A 66 -18.81 2.86 -4.00
N VAL A 67 -19.73 1.93 -3.79
CA VAL A 67 -19.51 0.72 -2.99
C VAL A 67 -19.96 -0.48 -3.81
N SER A 68 -19.13 -1.52 -3.87
CA SER A 68 -19.52 -2.79 -4.45
C SER A 68 -19.76 -3.84 -3.36
N LEU A 69 -20.62 -4.80 -3.65
CA LEU A 69 -20.87 -5.92 -2.75
C LEU A 69 -21.22 -7.20 -3.51
N SER A 70 -20.80 -8.33 -2.93
CA SER A 70 -21.16 -9.67 -3.38
C SER A 70 -21.51 -10.55 -2.18
N TYR A 71 -22.54 -11.37 -2.32
CA TYR A 71 -22.97 -12.34 -1.30
C TYR A 71 -23.21 -13.75 -1.87
N GLU A 72 -22.98 -13.92 -3.15
CA GLU A 72 -23.09 -15.18 -3.90
C GLU A 72 -22.09 -15.15 -5.04
N ALA A 73 -21.18 -16.10 -5.12
CA ALA A 73 -20.17 -16.16 -6.18
C ALA A 73 -20.80 -16.09 -7.58
N GLY A 74 -20.30 -15.20 -8.41
CA GLY A 74 -20.85 -14.90 -9.73
C GLY A 74 -21.93 -13.82 -9.75
N LYS A 75 -22.30 -13.25 -8.60
CA LYS A 75 -23.24 -12.14 -8.51
C LYS A 75 -22.66 -11.03 -7.67
N ALA A 76 -22.48 -9.87 -8.28
CA ALA A 76 -22.00 -8.68 -7.58
C ALA A 76 -22.73 -7.43 -8.07
N PHE A 77 -22.70 -6.41 -7.24
CA PHE A 77 -23.50 -5.20 -7.41
C PHE A 77 -22.62 -3.99 -7.15
N TYR A 78 -22.64 -3.02 -8.05
CA TYR A 78 -22.01 -1.74 -7.85
C TYR A 78 -23.05 -0.65 -7.58
N ILE A 79 -22.84 0.16 -6.56
CA ILE A 79 -23.72 1.23 -6.08
C ILE A 79 -22.98 2.56 -6.24
N PRO A 80 -23.00 3.20 -7.42
CA PRO A 80 -22.34 4.48 -7.66
C PRO A 80 -23.16 5.65 -7.11
N PHE A 81 -22.46 6.69 -6.64
CA PHE A 81 -23.06 7.95 -6.21
C PHE A 81 -22.13 9.16 -6.33
N GLY A 82 -20.83 8.93 -6.58
CA GLY A 82 -19.80 9.96 -6.65
C GLY A 82 -19.12 10.11 -8.01
N HIS A 83 -19.62 9.46 -9.08
CA HIS A 83 -19.05 9.70 -10.41
C HIS A 83 -19.41 11.09 -10.92
N GLU A 84 -18.54 11.70 -11.72
CA GLU A 84 -18.86 12.90 -12.49
C GLU A 84 -20.13 12.65 -13.32
N LYS A 85 -20.70 13.73 -13.88
CA LYS A 85 -21.97 13.64 -14.64
C LYS A 85 -21.91 12.56 -15.71
N GLN A 86 -22.77 11.57 -15.57
CA GLN A 86 -22.94 10.43 -16.48
C GLN A 86 -24.32 10.49 -17.15
N GLU A 87 -24.50 9.76 -18.26
CA GLU A 87 -25.80 9.60 -18.90
C GLU A 87 -26.76 8.77 -18.03
N ILE A 88 -26.24 7.74 -17.37
CA ILE A 88 -26.98 6.89 -16.44
C ILE A 88 -27.12 7.61 -15.09
N PRO A 89 -28.36 7.72 -14.55
CA PRO A 89 -28.57 8.36 -13.26
C PRO A 89 -27.92 7.55 -12.12
N GLN A 90 -27.39 8.25 -11.13
CA GLN A 90 -26.83 7.68 -9.91
C GLN A 90 -27.73 8.00 -8.71
N LEU A 91 -27.65 7.17 -7.67
CA LEU A 91 -28.26 7.49 -6.38
C LEU A 91 -27.52 8.66 -5.72
N LYS A 92 -28.24 9.43 -4.90
CA LYS A 92 -27.61 10.47 -4.09
C LYS A 92 -26.85 9.82 -2.93
N GLU A 93 -25.62 10.26 -2.69
CA GLU A 93 -24.76 9.77 -1.57
C GLU A 93 -25.55 9.66 -0.25
N LYS A 94 -26.27 10.73 0.15
CA LYS A 94 -27.05 10.74 1.39
C LYS A 94 -28.07 9.59 1.48
N ILE A 95 -28.67 9.20 0.38
CA ILE A 95 -29.62 8.08 0.32
C ILE A 95 -28.86 6.77 0.50
N VAL A 96 -27.76 6.58 -0.24
CA VAL A 96 -26.94 5.36 -0.17
C VAL A 96 -26.40 5.19 1.26
N MET A 97 -25.78 6.23 1.84
CA MET A 97 -25.25 6.17 3.21
C MET A 97 -26.33 5.87 4.24
N SER A 98 -27.52 6.46 4.13
CA SER A 98 -28.62 6.21 5.08
C SER A 98 -29.09 4.76 5.09
N LYS A 99 -28.92 4.03 3.99
CA LYS A 99 -29.30 2.62 3.84
C LYS A 99 -28.12 1.67 4.14
N LEU A 100 -26.92 1.99 3.66
CA LEU A 100 -25.73 1.16 3.89
C LEU A 100 -25.28 1.18 5.36
N LYS A 101 -25.33 2.33 6.03
CA LYS A 101 -24.92 2.43 7.43
C LYS A 101 -25.58 1.39 8.33
N PRO A 102 -26.93 1.35 8.50
CA PRO A 102 -27.58 0.37 9.36
C PRO A 102 -27.40 -1.08 8.89
N PHE A 103 -27.16 -1.28 7.61
CA PHE A 103 -26.89 -2.61 7.03
C PHE A 103 -25.51 -3.11 7.42
N LEU A 104 -24.45 -2.34 7.16
CA LEU A 104 -23.08 -2.73 7.42
C LEU A 104 -22.77 -2.83 8.91
N GLU A 105 -23.25 -1.88 9.72
CA GLU A 105 -23.04 -1.89 11.17
C GLU A 105 -23.76 -3.05 11.89
N LYS A 106 -24.83 -3.60 11.29
CA LYS A 106 -25.52 -4.79 11.82
C LYS A 106 -24.94 -6.11 11.28
N ALA A 107 -24.10 -6.06 10.25
CA ALA A 107 -23.56 -7.25 9.60
C ALA A 107 -22.35 -7.85 10.32
N LYS A 108 -22.37 -7.86 11.66
CA LYS A 108 -21.27 -8.34 12.51
C LYS A 108 -20.83 -9.76 12.14
N ASN A 109 -19.51 -9.97 12.01
CA ASN A 109 -18.88 -11.25 11.62
C ASN A 109 -19.37 -11.82 10.28
N LYS A 110 -19.82 -10.96 9.36
CA LYS A 110 -20.24 -11.37 8.01
C LYS A 110 -19.45 -10.68 6.92
N ILE A 111 -18.85 -9.53 7.20
CA ILE A 111 -18.17 -8.69 6.23
C ILE A 111 -16.76 -9.23 5.99
N ILE A 112 -16.43 -9.40 4.72
CA ILE A 112 -15.07 -9.68 4.24
C ILE A 112 -14.68 -8.64 3.21
N GLY A 113 -13.38 -8.46 2.99
CA GLY A 113 -12.83 -7.62 1.93
C GLY A 113 -11.45 -8.09 1.49
N GLN A 114 -10.87 -7.35 0.58
CA GLN A 114 -9.49 -7.45 0.15
C GLN A 114 -8.74 -6.20 0.60
N ASN A 115 -7.85 -6.29 1.60
CA ASN A 115 -7.27 -5.11 2.26
C ASN A 115 -8.36 -4.20 2.88
N ILE A 116 -9.32 -4.84 3.52
CA ILE A 116 -10.54 -4.20 4.05
C ILE A 116 -10.28 -3.06 5.06
N LYS A 117 -9.04 -2.94 5.55
CA LYS A 117 -8.64 -1.82 6.39
C LYS A 117 -8.78 -0.48 5.65
N PHE A 118 -8.47 -0.45 4.35
CA PHE A 118 -8.65 0.73 3.51
C PHE A 118 -10.14 1.11 3.44
N ASP A 119 -11.01 0.15 3.14
CA ASP A 119 -12.47 0.36 3.05
C ASP A 119 -13.05 0.82 4.38
N ARG A 120 -12.60 0.21 5.48
CA ARG A 120 -12.97 0.64 6.83
C ARG A 120 -12.57 2.10 7.09
N ASN A 121 -11.37 2.49 6.70
CA ASN A 121 -10.89 3.86 6.86
C ASN A 121 -11.74 4.85 6.06
N ILE A 122 -12.05 4.54 4.82
CA ILE A 122 -12.92 5.36 3.96
C ILE A 122 -14.32 5.45 4.59
N LEU A 123 -14.96 4.32 4.86
CA LEU A 123 -16.35 4.27 5.36
C LEU A 123 -16.51 4.97 6.72
N THR A 124 -15.51 4.91 7.58
CA THR A 124 -15.50 5.64 8.88
C THR A 124 -15.63 7.16 8.67
N ARG A 125 -14.99 7.73 7.65
CA ARG A 125 -15.13 9.16 7.33
C ARG A 125 -16.55 9.53 6.90
N TYR A 126 -17.30 8.57 6.35
CA TYR A 126 -18.72 8.72 6.02
C TYR A 126 -19.65 8.32 7.17
N GLY A 127 -19.09 8.10 8.36
CA GLY A 127 -19.84 7.79 9.57
C GLY A 127 -20.35 6.35 9.63
N ILE A 128 -19.78 5.42 8.86
CA ILE A 128 -20.10 3.99 8.87
C ILE A 128 -18.96 3.24 9.55
N ASN A 129 -19.25 2.62 10.70
CA ASN A 129 -18.27 1.81 11.42
C ASN A 129 -18.50 0.33 11.15
N ILE A 130 -17.52 -0.29 10.50
CA ILE A 130 -17.50 -1.74 10.30
C ILE A 130 -16.71 -2.35 11.46
N ASP A 131 -17.43 -2.81 12.44
CA ASP A 131 -16.86 -3.55 13.58
C ASP A 131 -17.00 -5.05 13.34
N SER A 132 -16.09 -5.83 13.88
CA SER A 132 -16.12 -7.29 13.78
C SER A 132 -16.09 -7.79 12.32
N ILE A 133 -15.06 -7.40 11.60
CA ILE A 133 -14.71 -7.94 10.27
C ILE A 133 -14.57 -9.47 10.39
N LYS A 134 -15.18 -10.21 9.47
CA LYS A 134 -15.09 -11.68 9.46
C LYS A 134 -13.73 -12.14 8.98
N ASN A 135 -13.28 -11.59 7.87
CA ASN A 135 -11.98 -11.95 7.29
C ASN A 135 -11.51 -10.93 6.22
N ASP A 136 -10.25 -11.04 5.86
CA ASP A 136 -9.59 -10.28 4.80
C ASP A 136 -8.80 -11.24 3.91
N THR A 137 -9.07 -11.26 2.61
CA THR A 137 -8.46 -12.22 1.67
C THR A 137 -6.97 -12.01 1.49
N MET A 138 -6.47 -10.77 1.62
CA MET A 138 -5.04 -10.46 1.68
C MET A 138 -4.38 -11.13 2.89
N MET A 139 -5.00 -11.00 4.07
CA MET A 139 -4.50 -11.60 5.31
C MET A 139 -4.60 -13.12 5.30
N MET A 140 -5.68 -13.68 4.75
CA MET A 140 -5.82 -15.14 4.60
C MET A 140 -4.70 -15.73 3.76
N SER A 141 -4.38 -15.12 2.62
CA SER A 141 -3.28 -15.56 1.77
C SER A 141 -1.92 -15.38 2.45
N TYR A 142 -1.69 -14.24 3.09
CA TYR A 142 -0.45 -13.96 3.79
C TYR A 142 -0.17 -14.95 4.93
N VAL A 143 -1.18 -15.27 5.74
CA VAL A 143 -1.05 -16.25 6.83
C VAL A 143 -0.83 -17.66 6.30
N LEU A 144 -1.44 -18.04 5.17
CA LEU A 144 -1.21 -19.33 4.53
C LEU A 144 0.22 -19.49 4.00
N ASP A 145 0.71 -18.49 3.28
CA ASP A 145 2.08 -18.45 2.76
C ASP A 145 2.49 -16.99 2.43
N ALA A 146 3.26 -16.37 3.33
CA ALA A 146 3.72 -14.99 3.18
C ALA A 146 4.64 -14.75 1.96
N SER A 147 5.09 -15.81 1.29
CA SER A 147 5.99 -15.76 0.12
C SER A 147 5.32 -16.14 -1.19
N ALA A 148 4.08 -16.64 -1.17
CA ALA A 148 3.40 -17.20 -2.35
C ALA A 148 3.21 -16.17 -3.48
N THR A 149 2.83 -14.94 -3.12
CA THR A 149 2.51 -13.88 -4.08
C THR A 149 2.57 -12.49 -3.43
N ARG A 150 2.21 -11.45 -4.18
CA ARG A 150 2.13 -10.06 -3.67
C ARG A 150 0.92 -9.79 -2.76
N HIS A 151 0.02 -10.73 -2.62
CA HIS A 151 -1.23 -10.65 -1.85
C HIS A 151 -2.21 -9.54 -2.27
N ASN A 152 -2.01 -8.87 -3.41
CA ASN A 152 -3.02 -8.00 -4.01
C ASN A 152 -4.06 -8.83 -4.78
N LEU A 153 -5.24 -8.27 -5.04
CA LEU A 153 -6.37 -8.97 -5.64
C LEU A 153 -6.01 -9.69 -6.94
N ASP A 154 -5.34 -9.01 -7.88
CA ASP A 154 -4.95 -9.56 -9.18
C ASP A 154 -4.02 -10.78 -9.06
N ALA A 155 -3.03 -10.68 -8.16
CA ALA A 155 -2.09 -11.76 -7.94
C ALA A 155 -2.76 -12.96 -7.24
N LEU A 156 -3.65 -12.70 -6.27
CA LEU A 156 -4.42 -13.73 -5.60
C LEU A 156 -5.39 -14.42 -6.56
N SER A 157 -6.11 -13.67 -7.38
CA SER A 157 -7.01 -14.20 -8.39
C SER A 157 -6.28 -15.09 -9.40
N SER A 158 -5.14 -14.64 -9.90
CA SER A 158 -4.31 -15.44 -10.80
C SER A 158 -3.80 -16.71 -10.13
N TYR A 159 -3.34 -16.62 -8.88
CA TYR A 159 -2.72 -17.74 -8.17
C TYR A 159 -3.71 -18.80 -7.68
N TYR A 160 -4.82 -18.36 -7.06
CA TYR A 160 -5.78 -19.28 -6.44
C TYR A 160 -6.96 -19.65 -7.32
N LEU A 161 -7.38 -18.76 -8.24
CA LEU A 161 -8.56 -18.96 -9.08
C LEU A 161 -8.22 -19.24 -10.55
N ASN A 162 -6.94 -19.09 -10.94
CA ASN A 162 -6.50 -19.11 -12.35
C ASN A 162 -7.34 -18.16 -13.20
N TYR A 163 -7.62 -16.97 -12.66
CA TYR A 163 -8.43 -15.94 -13.31
C TYR A 163 -7.67 -14.63 -13.35
N LYS A 164 -7.68 -13.97 -14.52
CA LYS A 164 -7.09 -12.65 -14.68
C LYS A 164 -8.18 -11.59 -14.55
N THR A 165 -8.09 -10.78 -13.51
CA THR A 165 -8.96 -9.63 -13.26
C THR A 165 -8.71 -8.49 -14.23
N SER A 166 -9.68 -7.60 -14.35
CA SER A 166 -9.49 -6.26 -14.95
C SER A 166 -8.59 -5.42 -14.05
N THR A 167 -7.66 -4.69 -14.63
CA THR A 167 -6.81 -3.77 -13.85
C THR A 167 -7.38 -2.36 -13.86
N PHE A 168 -7.03 -1.55 -12.85
CA PHE A 168 -7.40 -0.13 -12.84
C PHE A 168 -6.97 0.60 -14.12
N GLU A 169 -5.80 0.26 -14.66
CA GLU A 169 -5.31 0.84 -15.92
C GLU A 169 -6.18 0.49 -17.14
N ASP A 170 -6.87 -0.65 -17.11
CA ASP A 170 -7.74 -1.07 -18.21
C ASP A 170 -9.01 -0.21 -18.27
N VAL A 171 -9.50 0.32 -17.14
CA VAL A 171 -10.71 1.13 -17.04
C VAL A 171 -10.42 2.63 -16.97
N ALA A 172 -9.35 3.04 -16.31
CA ALA A 172 -9.00 4.44 -16.07
C ALA A 172 -7.90 4.99 -17.00
N GLY A 173 -7.26 4.13 -17.82
CA GLY A 173 -6.14 4.50 -18.69
C GLY A 173 -4.79 4.50 -17.98
N LYS A 174 -3.71 4.85 -18.71
CA LYS A 174 -2.32 4.73 -18.24
C LYS A 174 -1.55 6.05 -18.28
N GLY A 175 -0.65 6.22 -17.32
CA GLY A 175 0.31 7.33 -17.28
C GLY A 175 -0.38 8.69 -17.24
N VAL A 176 0.06 9.64 -18.07
CA VAL A 176 -0.46 11.03 -18.07
C VAL A 176 -1.93 11.12 -18.47
N LYS A 177 -2.47 10.11 -19.13
CA LYS A 177 -3.88 10.05 -19.55
C LYS A 177 -4.77 9.31 -18.55
N GLN A 178 -4.20 8.80 -17.47
CA GLN A 178 -4.97 8.10 -16.45
C GLN A 178 -5.89 9.09 -15.73
N VAL A 179 -7.15 8.73 -15.64
CA VAL A 179 -8.18 9.51 -14.93
C VAL A 179 -8.43 8.93 -13.53
N THR A 180 -9.04 9.71 -12.66
CA THR A 180 -9.53 9.23 -11.37
C THR A 180 -10.82 8.41 -11.57
N PHE A 181 -11.14 7.53 -10.62
CA PHE A 181 -12.25 6.57 -10.80
C PHE A 181 -13.62 7.23 -10.99
N ASP A 182 -13.83 8.39 -10.37
CA ASP A 182 -15.04 9.21 -10.55
C ASP A 182 -15.31 9.66 -12.00
N LYS A 183 -14.27 9.59 -12.85
CA LYS A 183 -14.36 9.93 -14.30
C LYS A 183 -14.48 8.72 -15.21
N VAL A 184 -14.38 7.51 -14.67
CA VAL A 184 -14.56 6.28 -15.44
C VAL A 184 -16.04 6.15 -15.82
N PRO A 185 -16.37 5.78 -17.10
CA PRO A 185 -17.75 5.52 -17.51
C PRO A 185 -18.41 4.45 -16.65
N LEU A 186 -19.68 4.68 -16.24
CA LEU A 186 -20.40 3.80 -15.30
C LEU A 186 -20.46 2.34 -15.72
N GLU A 187 -20.55 2.06 -17.02
CA GLU A 187 -20.56 0.67 -17.51
C GLU A 187 -19.25 -0.04 -17.20
N LEU A 188 -18.10 0.61 -17.50
CA LEU A 188 -16.78 0.04 -17.19
C LEU A 188 -16.53 0.00 -15.68
N ALA A 189 -16.92 1.04 -14.95
CA ALA A 189 -16.80 1.11 -13.50
C ALA A 189 -17.62 0.02 -12.81
N THR A 190 -18.80 -0.30 -13.34
CA THR A 190 -19.68 -1.36 -12.80
C THR A 190 -19.02 -2.72 -12.93
N ASP A 191 -18.51 -3.03 -14.12
CA ASP A 191 -17.85 -4.33 -14.34
C ASP A 191 -16.61 -4.48 -13.47
N TYR A 192 -15.79 -3.44 -13.37
CA TYR A 192 -14.58 -3.43 -12.56
C TYR A 192 -14.89 -3.59 -11.06
N ALA A 193 -15.69 -2.69 -10.49
CA ALA A 193 -15.99 -2.68 -9.06
C ALA A 193 -16.75 -3.93 -8.59
N ALA A 194 -17.70 -4.41 -9.41
CA ALA A 194 -18.43 -5.64 -9.11
C ALA A 194 -17.54 -6.89 -9.24
N GLU A 195 -16.59 -6.90 -10.19
CA GLU A 195 -15.59 -7.96 -10.29
C GLU A 195 -14.76 -8.06 -9.01
N ASP A 196 -14.28 -6.94 -8.46
CA ASP A 196 -13.45 -6.94 -7.26
C ASP A 196 -14.19 -7.53 -6.05
N ALA A 197 -15.47 -7.21 -5.86
CA ALA A 197 -16.30 -7.82 -4.81
C ALA A 197 -16.57 -9.32 -5.05
N ASP A 198 -16.84 -9.75 -6.29
CA ASP A 198 -17.07 -11.18 -6.63
C ASP A 198 -15.78 -12.00 -6.46
N ILE A 199 -14.65 -11.50 -6.94
CA ILE A 199 -13.36 -12.17 -6.81
C ILE A 199 -12.95 -12.26 -5.34
N THR A 200 -13.18 -11.22 -4.56
CA THR A 200 -12.96 -11.25 -3.10
C THR A 200 -13.77 -12.35 -2.43
N LEU A 201 -15.05 -12.51 -2.79
CA LEU A 201 -15.88 -13.60 -2.24
C LEU A 201 -15.37 -14.98 -2.66
N ARG A 202 -15.02 -15.16 -3.92
CA ARG A 202 -14.48 -16.44 -4.43
C ARG A 202 -13.13 -16.80 -3.80
N LEU A 203 -12.27 -15.80 -3.59
CA LEU A 203 -11.02 -15.99 -2.86
C LEU A 203 -11.27 -16.43 -1.43
N TYR A 204 -12.21 -15.79 -0.73
CA TYR A 204 -12.60 -16.19 0.61
C TYR A 204 -13.08 -17.65 0.64
N GLU A 205 -13.99 -18.05 -0.26
CA GLU A 205 -14.52 -19.43 -0.35
C GLU A 205 -13.41 -20.45 -0.66
N THR A 206 -12.36 -20.03 -1.37
CA THR A 206 -11.21 -20.88 -1.71
C THR A 206 -10.20 -21.01 -0.57
N LEU A 207 -9.98 -19.92 0.18
CA LEU A 207 -8.95 -19.84 1.22
C LEU A 207 -9.44 -20.30 2.59
N GLU A 208 -10.72 -20.07 2.92
CA GLU A 208 -11.30 -20.43 4.23
C GLU A 208 -11.13 -21.92 4.56
N PRO A 209 -11.43 -22.89 3.65
CA PRO A 209 -11.21 -24.31 3.92
C PRO A 209 -9.73 -24.61 4.21
N LYS A 210 -8.81 -24.03 3.44
CA LYS A 210 -7.35 -24.24 3.62
C LYS A 210 -6.87 -23.76 4.98
N LEU A 211 -7.36 -22.62 5.46
CA LEU A 211 -7.06 -22.11 6.80
C LEU A 211 -7.69 -22.98 7.90
N ASN A 212 -8.93 -23.45 7.70
CA ASN A 212 -9.61 -24.29 8.67
C ASN A 212 -8.91 -25.63 8.90
N ASP A 213 -8.22 -26.16 7.88
CA ASP A 213 -7.45 -27.40 7.97
C ASP A 213 -6.19 -27.25 8.83
N ILE A 214 -5.68 -26.03 9.00
CA ILE A 214 -4.43 -25.74 9.74
C ILE A 214 -4.75 -24.94 11.01
N LYS A 215 -5.11 -25.63 12.09
CA LYS A 215 -5.55 -25.02 13.36
C LYS A 215 -4.68 -23.88 13.88
N PRO A 216 -3.30 -23.97 13.86
CA PRO A 216 -2.48 -22.84 14.30
C PRO A 216 -2.65 -21.58 13.46
N LEU A 217 -2.77 -21.71 12.13
CA LEU A 217 -2.96 -20.57 11.23
C LEU A 217 -4.36 -19.96 11.38
N LYS A 218 -5.37 -20.83 11.55
CA LYS A 218 -6.73 -20.36 11.87
C LYS A 218 -6.75 -19.52 13.15
N LYS A 219 -6.09 -20.01 14.20
CA LYS A 219 -6.00 -19.28 15.47
C LYS A 219 -5.26 -17.96 15.28
N LEU A 220 -4.17 -17.92 14.53
CA LEU A 220 -3.39 -16.72 14.24
C LEU A 220 -4.27 -15.65 13.55
N ILE A 221 -5.00 -16.03 12.50
CA ILE A 221 -5.82 -15.08 11.76
C ILE A 221 -7.01 -14.57 12.61
N GLU A 222 -7.68 -15.45 13.34
CA GLU A 222 -8.89 -15.08 14.12
C GLU A 222 -8.56 -14.29 15.40
N GLU A 223 -7.44 -14.59 16.07
CA GLU A 223 -7.12 -13.98 17.37
C GLU A 223 -6.14 -12.79 17.25
N ILE A 224 -5.39 -12.69 16.14
CA ILE A 224 -4.36 -11.64 16.00
C ILE A 224 -4.60 -10.82 14.75
N GLU A 225 -4.54 -11.41 13.55
CA GLU A 225 -4.43 -10.62 12.33
C GLU A 225 -5.70 -9.84 12.00
N ILE A 226 -6.87 -10.46 12.14
CA ILE A 226 -8.15 -9.76 11.88
C ILE A 226 -8.46 -8.70 12.95
N PRO A 227 -8.35 -8.97 14.26
CA PRO A 227 -8.50 -7.92 15.28
C PRO A 227 -7.51 -6.76 15.12
N LEU A 228 -6.29 -7.04 14.65
CA LEU A 228 -5.27 -6.02 14.45
C LEU A 228 -5.67 -5.02 13.33
N ILE A 229 -6.47 -5.42 12.34
CA ILE A 229 -6.99 -4.52 11.31
C ILE A 229 -7.71 -3.33 11.93
N GLU A 230 -8.59 -3.56 12.90
CA GLU A 230 -9.34 -2.50 13.57
C GLU A 230 -8.42 -1.57 14.36
N VAL A 231 -7.46 -2.14 15.09
CA VAL A 231 -6.49 -1.37 15.88
C VAL A 231 -5.63 -0.48 14.96
N LEU A 232 -5.11 -1.04 13.86
CA LEU A 232 -4.30 -0.28 12.92
C LEU A 232 -5.11 0.81 12.21
N SER A 233 -6.35 0.52 11.82
CA SER A 233 -7.27 1.50 11.26
C SER A 233 -7.51 2.68 12.23
N ASP A 234 -7.76 2.40 13.49
CA ASP A 234 -7.95 3.43 14.52
C ASP A 234 -6.67 4.27 14.74
N MET A 235 -5.49 3.63 14.73
CA MET A 235 -4.20 4.33 14.80
C MET A 235 -3.98 5.24 13.58
N GLU A 236 -4.26 4.75 12.40
CA GLU A 236 -4.16 5.50 11.14
C GLU A 236 -5.09 6.72 11.16
N GLN A 237 -6.33 6.55 11.55
CA GLN A 237 -7.32 7.63 11.63
C GLN A 237 -6.99 8.66 12.72
N ASN A 238 -6.52 8.21 13.88
CA ASN A 238 -6.09 9.11 14.94
C ASN A 238 -4.88 9.96 14.54
N GLY A 239 -4.00 9.42 13.72
CA GLY A 239 -2.79 10.10 13.26
C GLY A 239 -1.82 10.51 14.36
N THR A 240 -0.69 11.07 13.95
CA THR A 240 0.40 11.50 14.83
C THR A 240 0.62 13.00 14.71
N GLN A 241 0.68 13.69 15.84
CA GLN A 241 0.96 15.13 15.85
C GLN A 241 2.45 15.41 15.65
N LEU A 242 2.77 16.33 14.75
CA LEU A 242 4.12 16.81 14.53
C LEU A 242 4.27 18.28 14.98
N ASN A 243 5.41 18.60 15.58
CA ASN A 243 5.77 19.97 15.87
C ASN A 243 6.60 20.57 14.72
N SER A 244 5.93 21.19 13.75
CA SER A 244 6.56 21.77 12.57
C SER A 244 7.58 22.86 12.90
N LYS A 245 7.44 23.59 14.03
CA LYS A 245 8.39 24.64 14.44
C LYS A 245 9.71 24.01 14.88
N ILE A 246 9.66 22.91 15.63
CA ILE A 246 10.87 22.18 16.03
C ILE A 246 11.55 21.59 14.80
N LEU A 247 10.82 20.94 13.90
CA LEU A 247 11.38 20.39 12.67
C LEU A 247 12.02 21.48 11.78
N ALA A 248 11.40 22.63 11.66
CA ALA A 248 11.97 23.75 10.91
C ALA A 248 13.26 24.30 11.54
N SER A 249 13.36 24.34 12.88
CA SER A 249 14.59 24.72 13.58
C SER A 249 15.69 23.69 13.34
N GLN A 250 15.37 22.39 13.52
CA GLN A 250 16.30 21.29 13.26
C GLN A 250 16.78 21.28 11.80
N SER A 251 15.89 21.54 10.83
CA SER A 251 16.26 21.64 9.41
C SER A 251 17.33 22.72 9.17
N LYS A 252 17.22 23.88 9.80
CA LYS A 252 18.22 24.97 9.70
C LYS A 252 19.56 24.57 10.32
N ASP A 253 19.52 23.91 11.47
CA ASP A 253 20.75 23.42 12.14
C ASP A 253 21.44 22.35 11.29
N LEU A 254 20.70 21.40 10.76
CA LEU A 254 21.20 20.38 9.84
C LEU A 254 21.81 21.02 8.58
N GLU A 255 21.14 22.01 7.98
CA GLU A 255 21.67 22.73 6.81
C GLU A 255 23.02 23.41 7.11
N SER A 256 23.14 24.05 8.28
CA SER A 256 24.37 24.68 8.70
C SER A 256 25.53 23.67 8.87
N ARG A 257 25.22 22.50 9.46
CA ARG A 257 26.19 21.42 9.61
C ARG A 257 26.58 20.81 8.27
N ILE A 258 25.63 20.53 7.39
CA ILE A 258 25.85 20.02 6.03
C ILE A 258 26.80 20.95 5.26
N LYS A 259 26.54 22.28 5.25
CA LYS A 259 27.39 23.25 4.59
C LYS A 259 28.84 23.28 5.16
N LYS A 260 29.03 23.03 6.45
CA LYS A 260 30.36 22.90 7.04
C LYS A 260 31.09 21.66 6.54
N LEU A 261 30.37 20.53 6.45
CA LEU A 261 30.92 19.26 5.95
C LEU A 261 31.29 19.38 4.46
N GLU A 262 30.45 20.02 3.65
CA GLU A 262 30.75 20.29 2.24
C GLU A 262 32.05 21.09 2.09
N LYS A 263 32.22 22.17 2.86
CA LYS A 263 33.46 22.95 2.84
C LYS A 263 34.69 22.14 3.29
N SER A 264 34.51 21.28 4.28
CA SER A 264 35.58 20.37 4.73
C SER A 264 35.95 19.37 3.63
N ALA A 265 34.95 18.78 3.00
CA ALA A 265 35.14 17.85 1.88
C ALA A 265 35.88 18.50 0.71
N TYR A 266 35.50 19.72 0.33
CA TYR A 266 36.16 20.48 -0.74
C TYR A 266 37.61 20.82 -0.40
N LYS A 267 37.87 21.17 0.85
CA LYS A 267 39.25 21.43 1.31
C LYS A 267 40.12 20.18 1.21
N ILE A 268 39.60 19.01 1.60
CA ILE A 268 40.34 17.74 1.53
C ILE A 268 40.53 17.31 0.07
N ALA A 269 39.50 17.44 -0.75
CA ALA A 269 39.56 17.10 -2.18
C ALA A 269 40.38 18.09 -3.00
N GLY A 270 40.56 19.34 -2.53
CA GLY A 270 41.24 20.41 -3.27
C GLY A 270 40.39 21.05 -4.38
N GLU A 271 39.09 20.73 -4.45
CA GLU A 271 38.13 21.28 -5.40
C GLU A 271 36.68 21.09 -4.91
N GLU A 272 35.77 21.86 -5.47
CA GLU A 272 34.33 21.69 -5.24
C GLU A 272 33.78 20.56 -6.12
N PHE A 273 32.93 19.70 -5.55
CA PHE A 273 32.28 18.60 -6.25
C PHE A 273 30.93 18.25 -5.58
N ASN A 274 30.06 17.56 -6.29
CA ASN A 274 28.79 17.10 -5.73
C ASN A 274 29.00 15.83 -4.88
N LEU A 275 28.87 15.97 -3.54
CA LEU A 275 29.00 14.87 -2.57
C LEU A 275 27.93 13.78 -2.74
N GLY A 276 26.82 14.07 -3.44
CA GLY A 276 25.79 13.10 -3.80
C GLY A 276 26.08 12.35 -5.11
N SER A 277 27.03 12.81 -5.93
CA SER A 277 27.36 12.22 -7.22
C SER A 277 28.33 11.04 -7.08
N THR A 278 27.86 9.82 -7.26
CA THR A 278 28.72 8.62 -7.24
C THR A 278 29.82 8.65 -8.30
N LYS A 279 29.61 9.34 -9.43
CA LYS A 279 30.60 9.51 -10.49
C LYS A 279 31.75 10.40 -9.99
N GLN A 280 31.43 11.60 -9.51
CA GLN A 280 32.46 12.56 -9.01
C GLN A 280 33.19 12.00 -7.80
N LEU A 281 32.50 11.31 -6.90
CA LEU A 281 33.15 10.64 -5.76
C LEU A 281 34.18 9.60 -6.22
N ARG A 282 33.93 8.84 -7.27
CA ARG A 282 34.90 7.90 -7.81
C ARG A 282 36.13 8.60 -8.36
N GLU A 283 35.92 9.64 -9.13
CA GLU A 283 37.02 10.47 -9.67
C GLU A 283 37.90 11.04 -8.55
N ILE A 284 37.27 11.62 -7.52
CA ILE A 284 38.01 12.17 -6.36
C ILE A 284 38.72 11.06 -5.57
N PHE A 285 38.06 9.97 -5.23
CA PHE A 285 38.63 8.93 -4.35
C PHE A 285 39.72 8.13 -5.02
N PHE A 286 39.43 7.62 -6.21
CA PHE A 286 40.27 6.60 -6.84
C PHE A 286 41.23 7.14 -7.87
N GLU A 287 40.93 8.25 -8.53
CA GLU A 287 41.79 8.85 -9.54
C GLU A 287 42.65 9.98 -8.95
N LYS A 288 42.06 10.87 -8.14
CA LYS A 288 42.77 12.04 -7.60
C LYS A 288 43.49 11.74 -6.30
N LEU A 289 42.80 11.16 -5.31
CA LEU A 289 43.36 10.88 -3.98
C LEU A 289 44.00 9.49 -3.86
N ASN A 290 43.90 8.67 -4.91
CA ASN A 290 44.46 7.33 -5.01
C ASN A 290 44.10 6.42 -3.82
N TYR A 291 42.85 6.49 -3.33
CA TYR A 291 42.41 5.58 -2.28
C TYR A 291 42.32 4.14 -2.80
N ARG A 292 42.49 3.16 -1.91
CA ARG A 292 42.38 1.75 -2.29
C ARG A 292 40.97 1.38 -2.71
N VAL A 293 40.84 0.57 -3.77
CA VAL A 293 39.56 0.03 -4.21
C VAL A 293 39.21 -1.21 -3.40
N ILE A 294 38.17 -1.10 -2.57
CA ILE A 294 37.72 -2.20 -1.70
C ILE A 294 36.80 -3.14 -2.47
N LYS A 295 35.86 -2.58 -3.21
CA LYS A 295 34.81 -3.33 -3.91
C LYS A 295 34.50 -2.69 -5.25
N LYS A 296 34.11 -3.52 -6.23
CA LYS A 296 33.57 -3.05 -7.53
C LYS A 296 32.08 -3.31 -7.63
N THR A 297 31.39 -2.46 -8.35
CA THR A 297 29.99 -2.64 -8.76
C THR A 297 29.85 -3.77 -9.78
N PRO A 298 28.67 -4.34 -10.03
CA PRO A 298 28.47 -5.32 -11.12
C PRO A 298 28.95 -4.82 -12.49
N GLY A 299 28.95 -3.50 -12.74
CA GLY A 299 29.50 -2.87 -13.94
C GLY A 299 31.02 -2.64 -13.93
N GLY A 300 31.76 -3.23 -12.97
CA GLY A 300 33.23 -3.17 -12.90
C GLY A 300 33.79 -1.88 -12.33
N GLN A 301 32.99 -0.89 -11.99
CA GLN A 301 33.44 0.39 -11.43
C GLN A 301 33.68 0.30 -9.93
N PRO A 302 34.66 1.05 -9.36
CA PRO A 302 34.84 1.13 -7.91
C PRO A 302 33.53 1.56 -7.21
N SER A 303 33.18 0.86 -6.14
CA SER A 303 31.98 1.17 -5.34
C SER A 303 32.27 2.31 -4.35
N THR A 304 31.24 3.14 -4.11
CA THR A 304 31.23 4.15 -3.04
C THR A 304 30.02 3.93 -2.13
N ASP A 305 29.58 2.67 -1.99
CA ASP A 305 28.49 2.30 -1.08
C ASP A 305 28.90 2.55 0.39
N GLU A 306 27.91 2.50 1.28
CA GLU A 306 28.11 2.85 2.69
C GLU A 306 29.15 1.94 3.38
N LYS A 307 29.16 0.64 3.06
CA LYS A 307 30.14 -0.30 3.63
C LYS A 307 31.56 0.03 3.18
N VAL A 308 31.74 0.36 1.90
CA VAL A 308 33.04 0.81 1.36
C VAL A 308 33.49 2.11 2.02
N LEU A 309 32.56 3.07 2.21
CA LEU A 309 32.90 4.32 2.90
C LEU A 309 33.27 4.09 4.37
N GLN A 310 32.58 3.19 5.07
CA GLN A 310 32.91 2.84 6.47
C GLN A 310 34.31 2.24 6.57
N GLU A 311 34.68 1.34 5.68
CA GLU A 311 36.02 0.75 5.68
C GLU A 311 37.13 1.76 5.29
N LEU A 312 36.86 2.62 4.28
CA LEU A 312 37.79 3.70 3.93
C LEU A 312 37.91 4.76 5.03
N ALA A 313 36.88 4.96 5.83
CA ALA A 313 36.89 5.91 6.94
C ALA A 313 37.82 5.50 8.08
N GLU A 314 38.24 4.26 8.14
CA GLU A 314 39.29 3.84 9.12
C GLU A 314 40.66 4.48 8.83
N GLU A 315 40.97 4.72 7.54
CA GLU A 315 42.26 5.21 7.09
C GLU A 315 42.23 6.67 6.59
N TYR A 316 41.09 7.13 6.05
CA TYR A 316 40.99 8.42 5.36
C TYR A 316 39.93 9.33 5.99
N GLU A 317 40.19 10.64 5.95
CA GLU A 317 39.28 11.64 6.52
C GLU A 317 38.06 11.94 5.64
N LEU A 318 38.23 12.01 4.31
CA LEU A 318 37.13 12.38 3.41
C LEU A 318 35.94 11.39 3.47
N PRO A 319 36.13 10.06 3.54
CA PRO A 319 35.03 9.12 3.76
C PRO A 319 34.26 9.35 5.07
N LYS A 320 34.93 9.76 6.18
CA LYS A 320 34.25 10.13 7.45
C LYS A 320 33.33 11.30 7.25
N VAL A 321 33.82 12.35 6.62
CA VAL A 321 33.04 13.54 6.31
C VAL A 321 31.85 13.22 5.43
N LEU A 322 32.02 12.32 4.45
CA LEU A 322 30.94 11.90 3.56
C LEU A 322 29.86 11.05 4.24
N LEU A 323 30.26 10.17 5.16
CA LEU A 323 29.30 9.37 5.95
C LEU A 323 28.42 10.27 6.82
N GLU A 324 29.04 11.25 7.50
CA GLU A 324 28.30 12.23 8.28
C GLU A 324 27.41 13.12 7.40
N HIS A 325 27.93 13.63 6.27
CA HIS A 325 27.17 14.39 5.30
C HIS A 325 25.95 13.63 4.79
N ARG A 326 26.08 12.35 4.41
CA ARG A 326 24.97 11.49 3.95
C ARG A 326 23.92 11.31 5.04
N THR A 327 24.37 11.06 6.27
CA THR A 327 23.48 10.92 7.42
C THR A 327 22.65 12.18 7.66
N LEU A 328 23.31 13.35 7.75
CA LEU A 328 22.60 14.60 7.99
C LEU A 328 21.71 15.00 6.81
N SER A 329 22.17 14.79 5.57
CA SER A 329 21.38 15.06 4.37
C SER A 329 20.12 14.21 4.30
N LYS A 330 20.20 12.92 4.65
CA LYS A 330 19.05 12.03 4.74
C LYS A 330 18.08 12.45 5.83
N LEU A 331 18.58 12.82 7.01
CA LEU A 331 17.77 13.35 8.11
C LEU A 331 17.00 14.60 7.67
N LYS A 332 17.72 15.54 7.05
CA LYS A 332 17.12 16.79 6.57
C LYS A 332 16.05 16.51 5.51
N SER A 333 16.42 15.88 4.42
CA SER A 333 15.53 15.69 3.26
C SER A 333 14.34 14.79 3.53
N THR A 334 14.53 13.72 4.32
CA THR A 334 13.47 12.70 4.53
C THR A 334 12.54 13.07 5.68
N TYR A 335 13.07 13.68 6.75
CA TYR A 335 12.28 13.91 7.95
C TYR A 335 11.97 15.38 8.19
N THR A 336 12.99 16.24 8.37
CA THR A 336 12.71 17.62 8.79
C THR A 336 12.08 18.47 7.70
N ASP A 337 12.36 18.21 6.42
CA ASP A 337 11.80 18.97 5.31
C ASP A 337 10.52 18.33 4.77
N LYS A 338 10.48 16.99 4.63
CA LYS A 338 9.38 16.30 3.96
C LYS A 338 8.17 16.07 4.88
N LEU A 339 8.37 15.64 6.15
CA LEU A 339 7.27 15.32 7.05
C LEU A 339 6.29 16.47 7.30
N PRO A 340 6.71 17.75 7.47
CA PRO A 340 5.76 18.84 7.64
C PRO A 340 4.79 19.00 6.48
N GLY A 341 5.23 18.68 5.25
CA GLY A 341 4.38 18.72 4.05
C GLY A 341 3.35 17.58 3.96
N GLN A 342 3.45 16.60 4.85
CA GLN A 342 2.51 15.46 4.92
C GLN A 342 1.48 15.62 6.05
N ILE A 343 1.45 16.76 6.71
CA ILE A 343 0.42 17.07 7.70
C ILE A 343 -0.89 17.33 6.95
N SER A 344 -1.89 16.52 7.22
CA SER A 344 -3.24 16.71 6.68
C SER A 344 -3.79 18.08 7.12
N THR A 345 -4.31 18.84 6.19
CA THR A 345 -4.96 20.13 6.44
C THR A 345 -6.25 19.99 7.23
N ASN A 346 -6.89 18.83 7.14
CA ASN A 346 -8.17 18.53 7.78
C ASN A 346 -8.01 18.21 9.27
N THR A 347 -6.92 17.52 9.64
CA THR A 347 -6.72 17.01 11.01
C THR A 347 -5.58 17.69 11.76
N GLY A 348 -4.66 18.35 11.05
CA GLY A 348 -3.42 18.90 11.61
C GLY A 348 -2.41 17.83 12.03
N LYS A 349 -2.57 16.59 11.60
CA LYS A 349 -1.75 15.43 11.96
C LYS A 349 -1.21 14.74 10.71
N VAL A 350 -0.24 13.86 10.92
CA VAL A 350 0.26 12.95 9.89
C VAL A 350 -0.42 11.60 10.05
N HIS A 351 -0.89 11.04 8.95
CA HIS A 351 -1.57 9.75 8.89
C HIS A 351 -0.75 8.80 8.02
N THR A 352 -0.09 7.84 8.66
CA THR A 352 0.64 6.77 7.96
C THR A 352 -0.28 5.62 7.62
N SER A 353 0.09 4.80 6.64
CA SER A 353 -0.54 3.50 6.41
C SER A 353 0.32 2.39 6.99
N PHE A 354 -0.24 1.54 7.85
CA PHE A 354 0.40 0.34 8.37
C PHE A 354 0.04 -0.88 7.53
N HIS A 355 1.03 -1.69 7.18
CA HIS A 355 0.83 -2.87 6.33
C HIS A 355 1.23 -4.14 7.08
N GLN A 356 0.30 -5.10 7.16
CA GLN A 356 0.51 -6.39 7.80
C GLN A 356 1.12 -7.41 6.82
N ALA A 357 0.75 -7.39 5.54
CA ALA A 357 1.07 -8.43 4.54
C ALA A 357 2.23 -8.06 3.61
N VAL A 358 3.25 -7.35 4.09
CA VAL A 358 4.39 -6.91 3.25
C VAL A 358 5.68 -7.66 3.56
N THR A 359 5.97 -7.91 4.84
CA THR A 359 7.20 -8.56 5.24
C THR A 359 6.99 -10.06 5.43
N THR A 360 7.92 -10.90 5.01
CA THR A 360 7.85 -12.35 5.23
C THR A 360 8.07 -12.76 6.68
N THR A 361 8.38 -11.82 7.57
CA THR A 361 8.74 -12.05 8.98
C THR A 361 7.62 -11.77 9.98
N GLY A 362 6.43 -11.36 9.53
CA GLY A 362 5.33 -10.95 10.41
C GLY A 362 5.48 -9.56 11.03
N ARG A 363 6.51 -8.79 10.63
CA ARG A 363 6.63 -7.40 11.08
C ARG A 363 5.68 -6.50 10.29
N LEU A 364 5.13 -5.50 10.97
CA LEU A 364 4.45 -4.41 10.27
C LEU A 364 5.44 -3.58 9.45
N SER A 365 4.97 -3.03 8.36
CA SER A 365 5.65 -1.93 7.67
C SER A 365 4.76 -0.70 7.66
N SER A 366 5.33 0.48 7.42
CA SER A 366 4.55 1.72 7.27
C SER A 366 5.00 2.51 6.04
N SER A 367 4.04 3.19 5.43
CA SER A 367 4.28 4.06 4.27
C SER A 367 3.43 5.34 4.36
N ASP A 368 3.81 6.33 3.62
CA ASP A 368 3.10 7.57 3.36
C ASP A 368 2.63 8.36 4.60
N PRO A 369 3.58 8.70 5.52
CA PRO A 369 5.02 8.48 5.54
C PRO A 369 5.46 7.20 6.25
N ASN A 370 6.67 6.71 5.94
CA ASN A 370 7.28 5.64 6.73
C ASN A 370 7.75 6.18 8.10
N LEU A 371 7.01 5.89 9.16
CA LEU A 371 7.32 6.30 10.52
C LEU A 371 8.21 5.30 11.28
N GLN A 372 8.44 4.09 10.75
CA GLN A 372 9.26 3.07 11.41
C GLN A 372 10.77 3.33 11.26
N ASN A 373 11.17 4.12 10.27
CA ASN A 373 12.57 4.41 9.99
C ASN A 373 13.06 5.73 10.58
N ILE A 374 12.31 6.34 11.49
CA ILE A 374 12.72 7.58 12.16
C ILE A 374 13.94 7.26 13.05
N PRO A 375 15.10 7.92 12.83
CA PRO A 375 16.29 7.69 13.64
C PRO A 375 16.12 8.20 15.05
N ILE A 376 16.48 7.36 16.02
CA ILE A 376 16.39 7.69 17.46
C ILE A 376 17.77 7.88 18.12
N ARG A 377 18.86 7.84 17.32
CA ARG A 377 20.24 7.78 17.84
C ARG A 377 21.05 9.08 17.72
N THR A 378 20.40 10.16 17.28
CA THR A 378 21.08 11.47 17.19
C THR A 378 20.43 12.43 18.17
N GLU A 379 21.20 12.87 19.17
CA GLU A 379 20.87 14.02 20.03
C GLU A 379 20.86 15.33 19.23
#